data_6e7db1f67ca929dff20af4e661346c80
#
_entry.id   6e7db1f67ca929dff20af4e661346c80
#
_cell.length_a   1.000
_cell.length_b   1.000
_cell.length_c   1.000
_cell.angle_alpha   90.00
_cell.angle_beta   90.00
_cell.angle_gamma   90.00
#
_symmetry.space_group_name_H-M   'P 1'
#
loop_
_entity.id
_entity.type
_entity.pdbx_description
1 polymer ?
#
loop_
_entity_poly.entity_id
_entity_poly.type
_entity_poly.pdbx_seq_one_letter_code
_entity_poly.pdbx_strand_id
1 'polypeptide(L)'
;AWEAAATADQPVVAETYIAGNEYRVLVIRGEVAAALMRPYPSVTGDGQRSIGQLIEIINGHPRRGPEEAGFPLQPIVINDSSRRYLARRGLTYDSVPAEGEEVQVHVLPGMGVGGQRRIDVTRRMHPDNRAMAVRAVGLVGLDVAGIDLRMPDITRSWREVGGGICEVNPLPNLKIHYGLETDLDVAGILLDRCYLPAERGPMRHVLLVSDDDLSRHLGAVAAA
;
A
#
# COMPACT_ATOMS: atom_id res chain seq x y z
N ALA A 1 22.35 1.92 13.64
CA ALA A 1 21.47 2.76 12.83
C ALA A 1 22.11 4.14 12.59
N TRP A 2 22.49 4.87 13.62
CA TRP A 2 23.11 6.21 13.49
C TRP A 2 24.38 6.19 12.64
N GLU A 3 25.33 5.29 12.94
CA GLU A 3 26.58 5.15 12.17
C GLU A 3 26.34 4.88 10.69
N ALA A 4 25.32 4.06 10.36
CA ALA A 4 24.97 3.77 8.96
C ALA A 4 24.28 4.94 8.26
N ALA A 5 23.55 5.78 8.99
CA ALA A 5 22.91 6.96 8.45
C ALA A 5 23.87 8.14 8.31
N ALA A 6 24.80 8.29 9.27
CA ALA A 6 25.76 9.40 9.31
C ALA A 6 26.87 9.30 8.24
N THR A 7 26.96 8.19 7.48
CA THR A 7 27.89 8.05 6.35
C THR A 7 27.42 8.76 5.09
N ALA A 8 26.15 9.16 5.03
CA ALA A 8 25.63 9.94 3.92
C ALA A 8 25.93 11.43 4.16
N ASP A 9 26.42 12.13 3.15
CA ASP A 9 26.69 13.57 3.15
C ASP A 9 25.36 14.37 3.10
N GLN A 10 24.34 13.88 3.83
CA GLN A 10 22.97 14.38 3.86
C GLN A 10 22.49 14.54 5.30
N PRO A 11 21.62 15.51 5.58
CA PRO A 11 21.00 15.63 6.90
C PRO A 11 20.28 14.34 7.30
N VAL A 12 20.50 13.90 8.56
CA VAL A 12 19.84 12.71 9.11
C VAL A 12 18.64 13.16 9.95
N VAL A 13 17.47 12.62 9.62
CA VAL A 13 16.23 12.84 10.40
C VAL A 13 16.05 11.67 11.38
N ALA A 14 15.84 11.99 12.66
CA ALA A 14 15.49 11.03 13.68
C ALA A 14 14.05 11.28 14.13
N GLU A 15 13.20 10.28 14.00
CA GLU A 15 11.78 10.38 14.32
C GLU A 15 11.36 9.29 15.31
N THR A 16 10.29 9.55 16.06
CA THR A 16 9.67 8.53 16.92
C THR A 16 9.08 7.42 16.05
N TYR A 17 9.44 6.18 16.35
CA TYR A 17 8.85 5.02 15.67
C TYR A 17 7.40 4.85 16.08
N ILE A 18 6.50 4.88 15.10
CA ILE A 18 5.07 4.60 15.28
C ILE A 18 4.84 3.13 14.96
N ALA A 19 4.47 2.36 15.99
CA ALA A 19 4.15 0.95 15.84
C ALA A 19 2.77 0.76 15.22
N GLY A 20 2.57 -0.36 14.54
CA GLY A 20 1.28 -0.76 13.99
C GLY A 20 1.29 -1.03 12.49
N ASN A 21 0.10 -1.17 11.95
CA ASN A 21 -0.12 -1.42 10.53
C ASN A 21 0.08 -0.14 9.71
N GLU A 22 0.41 -0.32 8.45
CA GLU A 22 0.52 0.78 7.49
C GLU A 22 -0.73 0.84 6.63
N TYR A 23 -1.24 2.05 6.48
CA TYR A 23 -2.43 2.34 5.70
C TYR A 23 -2.14 3.41 4.65
N ARG A 24 -2.65 3.21 3.45
CA ARG A 24 -2.73 4.24 2.42
C ARG A 24 -4.16 4.77 2.38
N VAL A 25 -4.33 6.05 2.69
CA VAL A 25 -5.63 6.73 2.66
C VAL A 25 -5.65 7.71 1.50
N LEU A 26 -6.60 7.56 0.59
CA LEU A 26 -6.82 8.48 -0.52
C LEU A 26 -7.88 9.50 -0.12
N VAL A 27 -7.52 10.77 -0.16
CA VAL A 27 -8.43 11.90 0.07
C VAL A 27 -8.63 12.63 -1.25
N ILE A 28 -9.88 12.92 -1.60
CA ILE A 28 -10.28 13.65 -2.80
C ILE A 28 -11.31 14.70 -2.39
N ARG A 29 -11.01 15.98 -2.65
CA ARG A 29 -11.91 17.11 -2.38
C ARG A 29 -12.49 17.10 -0.96
N GLY A 30 -11.64 16.91 0.02
CA GLY A 30 -12.03 16.97 1.43
C GLY A 30 -12.76 15.73 1.96
N GLU A 31 -12.77 14.61 1.22
CA GLU A 31 -13.37 13.37 1.66
C GLU A 31 -12.44 12.18 1.46
N VAL A 32 -12.47 11.21 2.38
CA VAL A 32 -11.78 9.94 2.21
C VAL A 32 -12.49 9.13 1.13
N ALA A 33 -11.82 8.93 0.01
CA ALA A 33 -12.29 8.13 -1.11
C ALA A 33 -11.99 6.65 -0.93
N ALA A 34 -10.80 6.32 -0.42
CA ALA A 34 -10.37 4.94 -0.19
C ALA A 34 -9.38 4.85 0.97
N ALA A 35 -9.35 3.73 1.66
CA ALA A 35 -8.34 3.40 2.64
C ALA A 35 -7.94 1.93 2.51
N LEU A 36 -6.65 1.68 2.37
CA LEU A 36 -6.06 0.35 2.22
C LEU A 36 -5.12 0.06 3.37
N MET A 37 -5.21 -1.11 3.97
CA MET A 37 -4.14 -1.65 4.79
C MET A 37 -3.12 -2.35 3.90
N ARG A 38 -1.84 -2.09 4.15
CA ARG A 38 -0.70 -2.75 3.49
C ARG A 38 -0.02 -3.71 4.47
N PRO A 39 -0.43 -4.99 4.51
CA PRO A 39 0.19 -5.95 5.40
C PRO A 39 1.68 -6.11 5.09
N TYR A 40 2.44 -6.37 6.15
CA TYR A 40 3.84 -6.74 6.00
C TYR A 40 3.95 -8.14 5.38
N PRO A 41 5.01 -8.41 4.61
CA PRO A 41 5.32 -9.77 4.21
C PRO A 41 5.45 -10.66 5.45
N SER A 42 4.66 -11.72 5.50
CA SER A 42 4.66 -12.68 6.59
C SER A 42 4.51 -14.11 6.07
N VAL A 43 4.90 -15.06 6.89
CA VAL A 43 4.66 -16.49 6.70
C VAL A 43 3.86 -17.02 7.90
N THR A 44 3.03 -18.01 7.66
CA THR A 44 2.35 -18.75 8.74
C THR A 44 3.06 -20.09 8.92
N GLY A 45 3.54 -20.32 10.14
CA GLY A 45 4.21 -21.57 10.51
C GLY A 45 3.29 -22.78 10.38
N ASP A 46 3.86 -23.91 10.03
CA ASP A 46 3.21 -25.23 10.01
C ASP A 46 3.86 -26.23 10.95
N GLY A 47 4.79 -25.76 11.79
CA GLY A 47 5.54 -26.58 12.73
C GLY A 47 6.56 -27.52 12.10
N GLN A 48 6.77 -27.47 10.77
CA GLN A 48 7.62 -28.40 10.03
C GLN A 48 8.62 -27.71 9.11
N ARG A 49 8.19 -26.66 8.39
CA ARG A 49 8.98 -25.99 7.38
C ARG A 49 9.66 -24.76 7.95
N SER A 50 10.87 -24.49 7.45
CA SER A 50 11.56 -23.28 7.79
C SER A 50 10.88 -22.05 7.15
N ILE A 51 11.16 -20.87 7.72
CA ILE A 51 10.71 -19.59 7.15
C ILE A 51 11.05 -19.51 5.65
N GLY A 52 12.25 -19.95 5.26
CA GLY A 52 12.68 -19.99 3.88
C GLY A 52 11.82 -20.86 2.99
N GLN A 53 11.55 -22.07 3.41
CA GLN A 53 10.69 -23.01 2.68
C GLN A 53 9.25 -22.49 2.56
N LEU A 54 8.72 -21.86 3.61
CA LEU A 54 7.40 -21.25 3.58
C LEU A 54 7.34 -20.07 2.57
N ILE A 55 8.40 -19.24 2.49
CA ILE A 55 8.50 -18.18 1.50
C ILE A 55 8.55 -18.73 0.08
N GLU A 56 9.30 -19.80 -0.17
CA GLU A 56 9.36 -20.46 -1.48
C GLU A 56 7.98 -20.96 -1.92
N ILE A 57 7.22 -21.57 -1.02
CA ILE A 57 5.84 -22.00 -1.29
C ILE A 57 4.95 -20.79 -1.64
N ILE A 58 5.03 -19.70 -0.86
CA ILE A 58 4.27 -18.48 -1.12
C ILE A 58 4.65 -17.88 -2.47
N ASN A 59 5.95 -17.84 -2.79
CA ASN A 59 6.46 -17.30 -4.05
C ASN A 59 6.12 -18.16 -5.26
N GLY A 60 5.88 -19.47 -5.06
CA GLY A 60 5.40 -20.38 -6.10
C GLY A 60 3.93 -20.17 -6.51
N HIS A 61 3.20 -19.26 -5.87
CA HIS A 61 1.82 -18.98 -6.22
C HIS A 61 1.69 -18.33 -7.60
N PRO A 62 0.79 -18.80 -8.51
CA PRO A 62 0.69 -18.35 -9.90
C PRO A 62 0.44 -16.84 -10.09
N ARG A 63 -0.04 -16.14 -9.06
CA ARG A 63 -0.26 -14.67 -9.09
C ARG A 63 0.95 -13.86 -8.62
N ARG A 64 2.08 -14.51 -8.28
CA ARG A 64 3.31 -13.85 -7.85
C ARG A 64 4.36 -13.90 -8.95
N GLY A 65 5.00 -12.76 -9.17
CA GLY A 65 6.04 -12.62 -10.16
C GLY A 65 6.54 -11.19 -10.26
N PRO A 66 7.45 -10.91 -11.20
CA PRO A 66 7.98 -9.57 -11.42
C PRO A 66 6.86 -8.57 -11.79
N GLU A 67 6.97 -7.34 -11.29
CA GLU A 67 6.00 -6.28 -11.59
C GLU A 67 5.97 -5.94 -13.08
N GLU A 68 7.14 -5.94 -13.72
CA GLU A 68 7.33 -5.65 -15.14
C GLU A 68 6.59 -6.65 -16.04
N ALA A 69 6.37 -7.86 -15.53
CA ALA A 69 5.58 -8.90 -16.22
C ALA A 69 4.08 -8.85 -15.89
N GLY A 70 3.63 -7.79 -15.18
CA GLY A 70 2.21 -7.56 -14.89
C GLY A 70 1.63 -8.40 -13.76
N PHE A 71 2.44 -9.08 -12.96
CA PHE A 71 1.93 -9.85 -11.84
C PHE A 71 1.34 -8.95 -10.73
N PRO A 72 0.16 -9.30 -10.17
CA PRO A 72 -0.50 -8.49 -9.15
C PRO A 72 0.20 -8.56 -7.77
N LEU A 73 1.00 -9.59 -7.52
CA LEU A 73 1.74 -9.78 -6.29
C LEU A 73 3.22 -10.00 -6.60
N GLN A 74 4.09 -9.28 -5.87
CA GLN A 74 5.54 -9.44 -5.99
C GLN A 74 6.02 -10.64 -5.17
N PRO A 75 7.14 -11.27 -5.52
CA PRO A 75 7.80 -12.27 -4.68
C PRO A 75 8.27 -11.66 -3.36
N ILE A 76 8.17 -12.43 -2.28
CA ILE A 76 8.83 -12.08 -1.02
C ILE A 76 10.34 -12.25 -1.21
N VAL A 77 11.08 -11.14 -1.07
CA VAL A 77 12.53 -11.11 -1.22
C VAL A 77 13.19 -10.96 0.14
N ILE A 78 14.08 -11.90 0.48
CA ILE A 78 14.89 -11.81 1.68
C ILE A 78 16.22 -11.11 1.33
N ASN A 79 16.41 -9.95 1.94
CA ASN A 79 17.63 -9.16 1.84
C ASN A 79 18.29 -8.98 3.22
N ASP A 80 19.40 -8.26 3.28
CA ASP A 80 20.10 -8.03 4.55
C ASP A 80 19.27 -7.31 5.60
N SER A 81 18.33 -6.45 5.19
CA SER A 81 17.42 -5.77 6.11
C SER A 81 16.44 -6.76 6.77
N SER A 82 15.86 -7.66 5.96
CA SER A 82 14.96 -8.70 6.48
C SER A 82 15.71 -9.72 7.35
N ARG A 83 16.94 -10.11 6.98
CA ARG A 83 17.79 -10.97 7.81
C ARG A 83 18.07 -10.36 9.18
N ARG A 84 18.47 -9.07 9.21
CA ARG A 84 18.67 -8.32 10.46
C ARG A 84 17.39 -8.19 11.29
N TYR A 85 16.25 -8.03 10.63
CA TYR A 85 14.96 -7.95 11.30
C TYR A 85 14.61 -9.27 12.01
N LEU A 86 14.75 -10.41 11.33
CA LEU A 86 14.55 -11.73 11.91
C LEU A 86 15.52 -11.99 13.06
N ALA A 87 16.82 -11.67 12.87
CA ALA A 87 17.85 -11.87 13.89
C ALA A 87 17.56 -11.11 15.20
N ARG A 88 17.01 -9.88 15.13
CA ARG A 88 16.58 -9.11 16.31
C ARG A 88 15.46 -9.78 17.11
N ARG A 89 14.74 -10.70 16.50
CA ARG A 89 13.66 -11.49 17.09
C ARG A 89 14.11 -12.91 17.47
N GLY A 90 15.41 -13.18 17.39
CA GLY A 90 15.99 -14.51 17.64
C GLY A 90 15.68 -15.54 16.55
N LEU A 91 15.27 -15.07 15.38
CA LEU A 91 14.89 -15.92 14.23
C LEU A 91 15.93 -15.85 13.13
N THR A 92 16.01 -16.92 12.36
CA THR A 92 16.78 -17.00 11.11
C THR A 92 15.89 -17.49 9.97
N TYR A 93 16.42 -17.49 8.77
CA TYR A 93 15.73 -18.06 7.61
C TYR A 93 15.43 -19.57 7.76
N ASP A 94 16.26 -20.26 8.55
CA ASP A 94 16.13 -21.69 8.83
C ASP A 94 15.27 -22.00 10.05
N SER A 95 14.80 -20.98 10.78
CA SER A 95 13.90 -21.17 11.92
C SER A 95 12.58 -21.77 11.46
N VAL A 96 12.05 -22.72 12.23
CA VAL A 96 10.77 -23.39 11.99
C VAL A 96 9.72 -22.78 12.94
N PRO A 97 8.81 -21.93 12.44
CA PRO A 97 7.76 -21.37 13.28
C PRO A 97 6.75 -22.44 13.70
N ALA A 98 6.17 -22.29 14.90
CA ALA A 98 5.11 -23.16 15.37
C ALA A 98 3.89 -23.15 14.43
N GLU A 99 3.07 -24.20 14.49
CA GLU A 99 1.84 -24.25 13.70
C GLU A 99 0.92 -23.08 14.06
N GLY A 100 0.47 -22.32 13.04
CA GLY A 100 -0.36 -21.15 13.17
C GLY A 100 0.37 -19.87 13.62
N GLU A 101 1.67 -19.94 13.93
CA GLU A 101 2.46 -18.76 14.26
C GLU A 101 2.65 -17.87 13.01
N GLU A 102 2.23 -16.60 13.09
CA GLU A 102 2.49 -15.62 12.04
C GLU A 102 3.83 -14.92 12.28
N VAL A 103 4.75 -15.09 11.36
CA VAL A 103 6.07 -14.47 11.41
C VAL A 103 6.20 -13.44 10.32
N GLN A 104 6.27 -12.16 10.69
CA GLN A 104 6.62 -11.08 9.78
C GLN A 104 8.08 -11.24 9.35
N VAL A 105 8.35 -11.20 8.03
CA VAL A 105 9.68 -11.47 7.48
C VAL A 105 10.38 -10.23 6.91
N HIS A 106 9.69 -9.09 6.88
CA HIS A 106 10.27 -7.85 6.38
C HIS A 106 9.84 -6.63 7.19
N VAL A 107 10.73 -5.63 7.33
CA VAL A 107 10.47 -4.37 8.09
C VAL A 107 9.60 -3.38 7.34
N LEU A 108 9.56 -3.48 6.00
CA LEU A 108 8.77 -2.60 5.17
C LEU A 108 7.53 -3.34 4.66
N PRO A 109 6.35 -2.75 4.75
CA PRO A 109 5.21 -3.19 3.97
C PRO A 109 5.41 -2.69 2.54
N GLY A 110 4.88 -3.37 1.57
CA GLY A 110 4.86 -2.83 0.24
C GLY A 110 5.23 -3.79 -0.87
N MET A 111 5.04 -3.31 -2.09
CA MET A 111 5.06 -4.16 -3.28
C MET A 111 6.46 -4.65 -3.61
N GLY A 112 7.49 -3.80 -3.50
CA GLY A 112 8.86 -4.15 -3.86
C GLY A 112 9.55 -5.19 -2.96
N VAL A 113 8.91 -5.62 -1.88
CA VAL A 113 9.45 -6.63 -0.93
C VAL A 113 8.53 -7.83 -0.76
N GLY A 114 7.60 -8.01 -1.69
CA GLY A 114 6.66 -9.13 -1.66
C GLY A 114 5.50 -8.94 -0.69
N GLY A 115 5.11 -7.68 -0.45
CA GLY A 115 3.96 -7.35 0.36
C GLY A 115 2.76 -8.18 -0.04
N GLN A 116 1.99 -8.54 0.97
CA GLN A 116 0.80 -9.36 0.81
C GLN A 116 -0.34 -8.55 0.16
N ARG A 117 -1.43 -9.23 -0.09
CA ARG A 117 -2.69 -8.69 -0.56
C ARG A 117 -3.10 -7.46 0.25
N ARG A 118 -3.30 -6.35 -0.42
CA ARG A 118 -3.85 -5.13 0.17
C ARG A 118 -5.29 -5.39 0.61
N ILE A 119 -5.66 -4.86 1.77
CA ILE A 119 -6.98 -5.06 2.35
C ILE A 119 -7.73 -3.73 2.32
N ASP A 120 -8.90 -3.69 1.68
CA ASP A 120 -9.77 -2.52 1.74
C ASP A 120 -10.37 -2.37 3.14
N VAL A 121 -10.08 -1.22 3.75
CA VAL A 121 -10.58 -0.85 5.07
C VAL A 121 -11.42 0.44 5.01
N THR A 122 -11.77 0.90 3.82
CA THR A 122 -12.44 2.18 3.60
C THR A 122 -13.68 2.33 4.47
N ARG A 123 -14.55 1.34 4.46
CA ARG A 123 -15.82 1.41 5.23
C ARG A 123 -15.61 1.26 6.73
N ARG A 124 -14.51 0.63 7.16
CA ARG A 124 -14.20 0.36 8.57
C ARG A 124 -13.39 1.45 9.25
N MET A 125 -12.86 2.40 8.48
CA MET A 125 -12.03 3.48 9.01
C MET A 125 -12.83 4.36 9.97
N HIS A 126 -12.32 4.53 11.20
CA HIS A 126 -12.95 5.33 12.25
C HIS A 126 -13.13 6.81 11.82
N PRO A 127 -14.23 7.49 12.21
CA PRO A 127 -14.48 8.88 11.85
C PRO A 127 -13.34 9.85 12.22
N ASP A 128 -12.75 9.71 13.41
CA ASP A 128 -11.61 10.55 13.83
C ASP A 128 -10.41 10.41 12.90
N ASN A 129 -10.15 9.21 12.40
CA ASN A 129 -9.04 8.94 11.49
C ASN A 129 -9.31 9.54 10.11
N ARG A 130 -10.59 9.52 9.67
CA ARG A 130 -11.03 10.22 8.45
C ARG A 130 -10.84 11.73 8.58
N ALA A 131 -11.30 12.30 9.69
CA ALA A 131 -11.16 13.73 9.96
C ALA A 131 -9.69 14.16 10.02
N MET A 132 -8.83 13.36 10.65
CA MET A 132 -7.39 13.61 10.69
C MET A 132 -6.77 13.62 9.28
N ALA A 133 -7.10 12.63 8.45
CA ALA A 133 -6.60 12.53 7.08
C ALA A 133 -7.05 13.73 6.22
N VAL A 134 -8.33 14.05 6.25
CA VAL A 134 -8.90 15.20 5.52
C VAL A 134 -8.26 16.52 5.96
N ARG A 135 -8.10 16.71 7.28
CA ARG A 135 -7.47 17.91 7.82
C ARG A 135 -6.02 18.04 7.37
N ALA A 136 -5.25 16.96 7.35
CA ALA A 136 -3.85 16.98 6.90
C ALA A 136 -3.74 17.43 5.44
N VAL A 137 -4.60 16.90 4.55
CA VAL A 137 -4.63 17.29 3.14
C VAL A 137 -5.01 18.76 2.97
N GLY A 138 -6.00 19.23 3.72
CA GLY A 138 -6.43 20.65 3.71
C GLY A 138 -5.35 21.59 4.20
N LEU A 139 -4.55 21.22 5.21
CA LEU A 139 -3.44 22.04 5.72
C LEU A 139 -2.30 22.20 4.71
N VAL A 140 -2.09 21.20 3.86
CA VAL A 140 -1.09 21.23 2.77
C VAL A 140 -1.65 21.94 1.53
N GLY A 141 -2.96 22.19 1.48
CA GLY A 141 -3.63 22.88 0.36
C GLY A 141 -3.81 21.99 -0.88
N LEU A 142 -3.98 20.70 -0.71
CA LEU A 142 -4.17 19.74 -1.80
C LEU A 142 -5.65 19.36 -1.96
N ASP A 143 -6.10 19.23 -3.20
CA ASP A 143 -7.43 18.69 -3.53
C ASP A 143 -7.45 17.16 -3.55
N VAL A 144 -6.33 16.56 -3.98
CA VAL A 144 -6.15 15.11 -4.08
C VAL A 144 -4.83 14.74 -3.47
N ALA A 145 -4.85 13.84 -2.50
CA ALA A 145 -3.63 13.34 -1.85
C ALA A 145 -3.76 11.90 -1.35
N GLY A 146 -2.63 11.20 -1.37
CA GLY A 146 -2.45 9.93 -0.68
C GLY A 146 -1.73 10.13 0.65
N ILE A 147 -2.30 9.62 1.72
CA ILE A 147 -1.71 9.70 3.06
C ILE A 147 -1.16 8.34 3.46
N ASP A 148 0.09 8.31 3.87
CA ASP A 148 0.67 7.18 4.56
C ASP A 148 0.46 7.36 6.07
N LEU A 149 -0.45 6.54 6.60
CA LEU A 149 -0.86 6.54 8.00
C LEU A 149 -0.37 5.26 8.65
N ARG A 150 0.23 5.39 9.83
CA ARG A 150 0.66 4.25 10.64
C ARG A 150 -0.06 4.26 11.99
N MET A 151 -0.72 3.14 12.33
CA MET A 151 -1.44 2.99 13.58
C MET A 151 -1.76 1.51 13.87
N PRO A 152 -2.02 1.14 15.14
CA PRO A 152 -2.35 -0.23 15.52
C PRO A 152 -3.61 -0.76 14.85
N ASP A 153 -4.69 0.04 14.84
CA ASP A 153 -6.01 -0.36 14.33
C ASP A 153 -6.77 0.85 13.78
N ILE A 154 -7.01 0.87 12.47
CA ILE A 154 -7.72 1.97 11.80
C ILE A 154 -9.22 2.03 12.13
N THR A 155 -9.77 0.95 12.68
CA THR A 155 -11.19 0.88 13.10
C THR A 155 -11.44 1.57 14.44
N ARG A 156 -10.39 1.92 15.16
CA ARG A 156 -10.43 2.65 16.43
C ARG A 156 -9.89 4.06 16.25
N SER A 157 -10.32 4.98 17.12
CA SER A 157 -9.83 6.35 17.10
C SER A 157 -8.31 6.41 17.35
N TRP A 158 -7.57 7.18 16.55
CA TRP A 158 -6.15 7.47 16.79
C TRP A 158 -5.90 8.10 18.15
N ARG A 159 -6.91 8.75 18.71
CA ARG A 159 -6.83 9.36 20.06
C ARG A 159 -6.76 8.32 21.17
N GLU A 160 -7.30 7.11 20.92
CA GLU A 160 -7.32 6.01 21.87
C GLU A 160 -6.12 5.08 21.69
N VAL A 161 -5.80 4.71 20.42
CA VAL A 161 -4.82 3.68 20.15
C VAL A 161 -3.47 4.24 19.71
N GLY A 162 -3.37 5.56 19.55
CA GLY A 162 -2.20 6.20 18.97
C GLY A 162 -2.15 6.01 17.44
N GLY A 163 -1.12 6.58 16.84
CA GLY A 163 -0.90 6.57 15.41
C GLY A 163 -0.44 7.92 14.90
N GLY A 164 -0.04 7.98 13.64
CA GLY A 164 0.40 9.23 13.02
C GLY A 164 0.48 9.15 11.50
N ILE A 165 0.44 10.31 10.90
CA ILE A 165 0.68 10.49 9.48
C ILE A 165 2.19 10.54 9.26
N CYS A 166 2.69 9.64 8.40
CA CYS A 166 4.10 9.60 8.03
C CYS A 166 4.38 10.48 6.81
N GLU A 167 3.44 10.54 5.87
CA GLU A 167 3.62 11.28 4.61
C GLU A 167 2.28 11.71 4.01
N VAL A 168 2.30 12.86 3.31
CA VAL A 168 1.21 13.35 2.47
C VAL A 168 1.72 13.47 1.03
N ASN A 169 1.22 12.63 0.14
CA ASN A 169 1.67 12.50 -1.24
C ASN A 169 0.76 13.29 -2.19
N PRO A 170 1.26 14.32 -2.92
CA PRO A 170 0.44 15.15 -3.82
C PRO A 170 0.03 14.43 -5.11
N LEU A 171 0.74 13.38 -5.51
CA LEU A 171 0.47 12.58 -6.72
C LEU A 171 0.23 11.11 -6.31
N PRO A 172 -0.93 10.79 -5.72
CA PRO A 172 -1.19 9.44 -5.24
C PRO A 172 -1.30 8.44 -6.40
N ASN A 173 -0.58 7.33 -6.29
CA ASN A 173 -0.72 6.24 -7.25
C ASN A 173 -2.09 5.56 -7.08
N LEU A 174 -3.02 5.83 -8.00
CA LEU A 174 -4.36 5.25 -7.96
C LEU A 174 -4.36 3.75 -8.27
N LYS A 175 -3.38 3.25 -9.03
CA LYS A 175 -3.27 1.83 -9.41
C LYS A 175 -3.26 0.90 -8.18
N ILE A 176 -2.77 1.38 -7.04
CA ILE A 176 -2.73 0.56 -5.82
C ILE A 176 -4.12 0.21 -5.27
N HIS A 177 -5.16 0.95 -5.66
CA HIS A 177 -6.54 0.72 -5.24
C HIS A 177 -7.29 -0.27 -6.14
N TYR A 178 -6.71 -0.67 -7.29
CA TYR A 178 -7.26 -1.66 -8.19
C TYR A 178 -6.69 -3.07 -7.94
N GLY A 179 -7.39 -4.08 -8.44
CA GLY A 179 -6.98 -5.49 -8.28
C GLY A 179 -7.24 -6.05 -6.87
N LEU A 180 -8.02 -5.31 -6.05
CA LEU A 180 -8.56 -5.76 -4.77
C LEU A 180 -9.89 -6.47 -4.99
N GLU A 181 -10.32 -7.25 -4.01
CA GLU A 181 -11.71 -7.74 -3.94
C GLU A 181 -12.62 -6.61 -3.42
N THR A 182 -12.68 -5.52 -4.16
CA THR A 182 -13.49 -4.35 -3.86
C THR A 182 -14.07 -3.81 -5.16
N ASP A 183 -15.30 -3.35 -5.12
CA ASP A 183 -15.99 -2.69 -6.24
C ASP A 183 -15.70 -1.17 -6.27
N LEU A 184 -14.65 -0.73 -5.57
CA LEU A 184 -14.34 0.69 -5.41
C LEU A 184 -13.67 1.24 -6.69
N ASP A 185 -14.41 2.00 -7.46
CA ASP A 185 -13.91 2.73 -8.62
C ASP A 185 -13.34 4.10 -8.21
N VAL A 186 -12.06 4.10 -7.80
CA VAL A 186 -11.39 5.34 -7.37
C VAL A 186 -11.20 6.35 -8.50
N ALA A 187 -11.11 5.92 -9.76
CA ALA A 187 -11.01 6.83 -10.90
C ALA A 187 -12.36 7.51 -11.16
N GLY A 188 -13.46 6.75 -11.13
CA GLY A 188 -14.81 7.30 -11.19
C GLY A 188 -15.06 8.31 -10.08
N ILE A 189 -14.72 7.96 -8.82
CA ILE A 189 -14.83 8.88 -7.67
C ILE A 189 -14.00 10.15 -7.89
N LEU A 190 -12.80 10.04 -8.42
CA LEU A 190 -11.95 11.19 -8.74
C LEU A 190 -12.62 12.10 -9.78
N LEU A 191 -13.10 11.52 -10.87
CA LEU A 191 -13.76 12.26 -11.93
C LEU A 191 -15.05 12.93 -11.43
N ASP A 192 -15.86 12.21 -10.65
CA ASP A 192 -17.11 12.73 -10.12
C ASP A 192 -16.92 13.89 -9.14
N ARG A 193 -15.85 13.86 -8.36
CA ARG A 193 -15.58 14.90 -7.37
C ARG A 193 -14.79 16.08 -7.90
N CYS A 194 -13.90 15.86 -8.87
CA CYS A 194 -13.04 16.91 -9.41
C CYS A 194 -13.66 17.65 -10.59
N TYR A 195 -14.60 17.04 -11.30
CA TYR A 195 -15.22 17.62 -12.48
C TYR A 195 -16.74 17.61 -12.35
N LEU A 196 -17.36 18.79 -12.30
CA LEU A 196 -18.82 18.89 -12.34
C LEU A 196 -19.37 18.36 -13.68
N PRO A 197 -20.59 17.78 -13.70
CA PRO A 197 -21.19 17.28 -14.95
C PRO A 197 -21.26 18.34 -16.07
N ALA A 198 -21.46 19.62 -15.71
CA ALA A 198 -21.43 20.73 -16.67
C ALA A 198 -20.05 21.06 -17.21
N GLU A 199 -18.98 20.71 -16.49
CA GLU A 199 -17.59 20.90 -16.92
C GLU A 199 -17.07 19.71 -17.71
N ARG A 200 -17.81 18.60 -17.71
CA ARG A 200 -17.56 17.43 -18.56
C ARG A 200 -18.11 17.69 -19.94
N GLY A 201 -17.54 18.67 -20.64
CA GLY A 201 -17.88 18.91 -22.04
C GLY A 201 -17.70 17.62 -22.87
N PRO A 202 -18.31 17.52 -24.05
CA PRO A 202 -18.11 16.37 -24.91
C PRO A 202 -16.61 16.26 -25.19
N MET A 203 -16.01 15.15 -24.75
CA MET A 203 -14.60 14.87 -25.00
C MET A 203 -14.45 14.64 -26.49
N ARG A 204 -13.98 15.68 -27.25
CA ARG A 204 -13.88 15.61 -28.71
C ARG A 204 -12.67 14.81 -29.19
N HIS A 205 -11.67 14.63 -28.30
CA HIS A 205 -10.47 13.87 -28.63
C HIS A 205 -9.97 13.13 -27.39
N VAL A 206 -9.74 11.84 -27.53
CA VAL A 206 -9.05 11.01 -26.56
C VAL A 206 -7.73 10.60 -27.19
N LEU A 207 -6.60 11.06 -26.60
CA LEU A 207 -5.29 10.57 -26.96
C LEU A 207 -4.97 9.38 -26.04
N LEU A 208 -5.02 8.16 -26.60
CA LEU A 208 -4.53 6.98 -25.94
C LEU A 208 -3.07 6.77 -26.37
N VAL A 209 -2.16 6.90 -25.43
CA VAL A 209 -0.75 6.54 -25.62
C VAL A 209 -0.51 5.22 -24.91
N SER A 210 -0.19 4.19 -25.68
CA SER A 210 0.13 2.86 -25.17
C SER A 210 1.27 2.28 -26.00
N ASP A 211 2.18 1.57 -25.36
CA ASP A 211 3.22 0.80 -26.03
C ASP A 211 2.68 -0.53 -26.60
N ASP A 212 1.42 -0.87 -26.26
CA ASP A 212 0.73 -2.06 -26.76
C ASP A 212 -0.12 -1.76 -27.99
N ASP A 213 -0.45 -2.81 -28.75
CA ASP A 213 -1.30 -2.74 -29.95
C ASP A 213 -2.68 -2.13 -29.63
N LEU A 214 -2.84 -0.86 -29.98
CA LEU A 214 -4.06 -0.06 -29.81
C LEU A 214 -5.29 -0.63 -30.53
N SER A 215 -5.10 -1.54 -31.47
CA SER A 215 -6.19 -2.10 -32.27
C SER A 215 -7.25 -2.84 -31.45
N ARG A 216 -6.86 -3.40 -30.31
CA ARG A 216 -7.76 -4.12 -29.38
C ARG A 216 -8.63 -3.20 -28.53
N HIS A 217 -8.24 -1.95 -28.32
CA HIS A 217 -8.94 -1.00 -27.47
C HIS A 217 -9.81 -0.01 -28.24
N LEU A 218 -9.49 0.27 -29.49
CA LEU A 218 -10.26 1.21 -30.34
C LEU A 218 -11.65 0.69 -30.71
N GLY A 219 -11.86 -0.62 -30.73
CA GLY A 219 -13.17 -1.21 -30.97
C GLY A 219 -14.23 -0.93 -29.89
N ALA A 220 -13.81 -0.67 -28.68
CA ALA A 220 -14.72 -0.38 -27.55
C ALA A 220 -15.14 1.10 -27.47
N VAL A 221 -14.33 2.02 -28.02
CA VAL A 221 -14.60 3.47 -27.97
C VAL A 221 -15.48 3.93 -29.13
N ALA A 222 -15.51 3.19 -30.23
CA ALA A 222 -16.32 3.54 -31.41
C ALA A 222 -17.80 3.09 -31.27
N ALA A 223 -18.17 2.36 -30.22
CA ALA A 223 -19.51 1.80 -30.00
C ALA A 223 -20.30 2.52 -28.89
N ALA A 224 -19.76 3.61 -28.30
CA ALA A 224 -20.39 4.46 -27.30
C ALA A 224 -20.59 5.88 -27.88
#